data_cf59cfede90c20fbfa3029f923915d0e
#
_entry.id   cf59cfede90c20fbfa3029f923915d0e
#
_cell.length_a   1.000
_cell.length_b   1.000
_cell.length_c   1.000
_cell.angle_alpha   90.00
_cell.angle_beta   90.00
_cell.angle_gamma   90.00
#
_symmetry.space_group_name_H-M   'P 1'
#
loop_
_entity.id
_entity.type
_entity.pdbx_description
1 polymer ?
#
loop_
_entity_poly.entity_id
_entity_poly.type
_entity_poly.pdbx_seq_one_letter_code
_entity_poly.pdbx_strand_id
1 'polypeptide(L)'
;MGLGSSSFSCLPAQPSEPPLAQPRWYALYTRSRFEKKLMGELNNRQVEVFLPVREVLHRWKDRKKKIWAPLFPGYIFVNHIDTPENRYRVLNTPGAVRFVECAGRAEPVPEEQIMAIRRFLENDLAVDPYPYIQVGMQVEVIAGVLKGARGLLVEKRGKFRFIVQVDMIRQAASVEIAASDVKPI
;
A
#
# COMPACT_ATOMS: atom_id res chain seq x y z
N MET A 1 -23.38 -50.68 48.49
CA MET A 1 -23.58 -49.24 48.24
C MET A 1 -22.22 -48.61 48.26
N GLY A 2 -21.65 -48.35 47.10
CA GLY A 2 -20.30 -47.70 46.91
C GLY A 2 -20.43 -46.64 45.87
N LEU A 3 -20.35 -45.38 46.30
CA LEU A 3 -20.40 -44.23 45.46
C LEU A 3 -18.99 -43.98 44.90
N GLY A 4 -18.84 -44.18 43.59
CA GLY A 4 -17.62 -43.83 42.85
C GLY A 4 -17.52 -42.33 42.64
N SER A 5 -16.52 -41.69 43.23
CA SER A 5 -16.14 -40.31 42.99
C SER A 5 -15.35 -40.22 41.70
N SER A 6 -15.97 -39.72 40.64
CA SER A 6 -15.26 -39.35 39.40
C SER A 6 -14.56 -38.03 39.61
N SER A 7 -13.24 -38.06 39.78
CA SER A 7 -12.39 -36.88 39.79
C SER A 7 -12.22 -36.37 38.35
N PHE A 8 -12.92 -35.30 38.01
CA PHE A 8 -12.65 -34.55 36.80
C PHE A 8 -11.32 -33.78 36.98
N SER A 9 -10.27 -34.31 36.38
CA SER A 9 -8.97 -33.65 36.29
C SER A 9 -9.12 -32.48 35.31
N CYS A 10 -9.20 -31.27 35.84
CA CYS A 10 -9.14 -30.03 35.05
C CYS A 10 -7.69 -29.83 34.61
N LEU A 11 -7.37 -30.17 33.38
CA LEU A 11 -6.10 -29.83 32.78
C LEU A 11 -6.01 -28.28 32.67
N PRO A 12 -4.91 -27.67 33.11
CA PRO A 12 -4.74 -26.22 32.94
C PRO A 12 -4.71 -25.92 31.44
N ALA A 13 -5.56 -24.97 31.02
CA ALA A 13 -5.52 -24.41 29.66
C ALA A 13 -4.11 -23.92 29.40
N GLN A 14 -3.47 -24.48 28.39
CA GLN A 14 -2.18 -23.96 27.92
C GLN A 14 -2.39 -22.50 27.49
N PRO A 15 -1.49 -21.57 27.87
CA PRO A 15 -1.58 -20.21 27.36
C PRO A 15 -1.49 -20.28 25.84
N SER A 16 -2.53 -19.83 25.15
CA SER A 16 -2.53 -19.68 23.70
C SER A 16 -1.36 -18.77 23.34
N GLU A 17 -0.40 -19.27 22.57
CA GLU A 17 0.66 -18.47 22.03
C GLU A 17 0.05 -17.21 21.37
N PRO A 18 0.61 -16.02 21.61
CA PRO A 18 0.12 -14.82 20.94
C PRO A 18 0.16 -15.06 19.44
N PRO A 19 -0.88 -14.65 18.68
CA PRO A 19 -0.93 -14.90 17.25
C PRO A 19 0.36 -14.35 16.63
N LEU A 20 1.07 -15.19 15.87
CA LEU A 20 2.31 -14.84 15.20
C LEU A 20 2.10 -13.50 14.47
N ALA A 21 2.87 -12.50 14.84
CA ALA A 21 2.77 -11.19 14.21
C ALA A 21 2.96 -11.34 12.70
N GLN A 22 1.94 -10.99 11.94
CA GLN A 22 1.97 -11.14 10.48
C GLN A 22 2.65 -9.92 9.85
N PRO A 23 3.38 -10.09 8.75
CA PRO A 23 3.92 -8.97 8.00
C PRO A 23 2.79 -8.10 7.45
N ARG A 24 2.99 -6.79 7.48
CA ARG A 24 2.06 -5.78 6.98
C ARG A 24 2.81 -4.71 6.20
N TRP A 25 2.09 -4.05 5.32
CA TRP A 25 2.64 -2.94 4.54
C TRP A 25 2.68 -1.66 5.36
N TYR A 26 3.84 -0.99 5.33
CA TYR A 26 4.04 0.31 5.97
C TYR A 26 4.60 1.30 4.96
N ALA A 27 4.15 2.56 5.03
CA ALA A 27 4.72 3.63 4.24
C ALA A 27 5.98 4.17 4.91
N LEU A 28 7.07 4.27 4.12
CA LEU A 28 8.36 4.79 4.54
C LEU A 28 8.67 6.07 3.76
N TYR A 29 8.92 7.15 4.47
CA TYR A 29 9.39 8.39 3.88
C TYR A 29 10.89 8.30 3.57
N THR A 30 11.29 8.70 2.36
CA THR A 30 12.66 8.63 1.87
C THR A 30 13.26 10.00 1.66
N ARG A 31 14.57 10.08 1.58
CA ARG A 31 15.24 11.26 1.02
C ARG A 31 14.81 11.44 -0.43
N SER A 32 14.66 12.70 -0.84
CA SER A 32 14.28 13.05 -2.21
C SER A 32 15.20 12.37 -3.24
N ARG A 33 14.62 11.75 -4.26
CA ARG A 33 15.30 11.03 -5.34
C ARG A 33 16.12 9.82 -4.91
N PHE A 34 15.92 9.30 -3.68
CA PHE A 34 16.57 8.10 -3.18
C PHE A 34 15.70 6.85 -3.28
N GLU A 35 14.47 6.97 -3.74
CA GLU A 35 13.48 5.89 -3.72
C GLU A 35 14.00 4.60 -4.37
N LYS A 36 14.56 4.70 -5.59
CA LYS A 36 15.09 3.53 -6.33
C LYS A 36 16.33 2.93 -5.65
N LYS A 37 17.23 3.78 -5.13
CA LYS A 37 18.41 3.32 -4.42
C LYS A 37 18.04 2.60 -3.13
N LEU A 38 17.13 3.21 -2.36
CA LEU A 38 16.63 2.62 -1.11
C LEU A 38 15.92 1.29 -1.36
N MET A 39 15.13 1.17 -2.43
CA MET A 39 14.52 -0.10 -2.84
C MET A 39 15.58 -1.19 -3.04
N GLY A 40 16.66 -0.89 -3.77
CA GLY A 40 17.76 -1.85 -3.98
C GLY A 40 18.44 -2.27 -2.68
N GLU A 41 18.73 -1.32 -1.80
CA GLU A 41 19.36 -1.59 -0.50
C GLU A 41 18.48 -2.44 0.44
N LEU A 42 17.16 -2.16 0.46
CA LEU A 42 16.21 -2.94 1.26
C LEU A 42 16.02 -4.36 0.70
N ASN A 43 15.95 -4.51 -0.63
CA ASN A 43 15.89 -5.83 -1.26
C ASN A 43 17.14 -6.67 -0.94
N ASN A 44 18.35 -6.07 -0.95
CA ASN A 44 19.57 -6.74 -0.55
C ASN A 44 19.53 -7.21 0.92
N ARG A 45 18.73 -6.54 1.74
CA ARG A 45 18.48 -6.92 3.14
C ARG A 45 17.29 -7.87 3.30
N GLN A 46 16.75 -8.41 2.21
CA GLN A 46 15.60 -9.32 2.22
C GLN A 46 14.33 -8.70 2.85
N VAL A 47 14.16 -7.39 2.71
CA VAL A 47 12.92 -6.71 3.05
C VAL A 47 12.08 -6.60 1.78
N GLU A 48 10.85 -7.09 1.81
CA GLU A 48 9.93 -6.94 0.68
C GLU A 48 9.55 -5.47 0.52
N VAL A 49 9.73 -4.94 -0.70
CA VAL A 49 9.55 -3.52 -0.99
C VAL A 49 8.66 -3.34 -2.22
N PHE A 50 7.80 -2.34 -2.15
CA PHE A 50 7.01 -1.88 -3.28
C PHE A 50 7.24 -0.40 -3.53
N LEU A 51 7.87 -0.08 -4.67
CA LEU A 51 8.01 1.28 -5.18
C LEU A 51 7.13 1.40 -6.43
N PRO A 52 5.94 1.99 -6.34
CA PRO A 52 5.11 2.22 -7.51
C PRO A 52 5.76 3.25 -8.42
N VAL A 53 6.07 2.86 -9.64
CA VAL A 53 6.67 3.73 -10.66
C VAL A 53 5.79 3.76 -11.90
N ARG A 54 5.73 4.92 -12.58
CA ARG A 54 5.02 5.08 -13.84
C ARG A 54 5.92 5.67 -14.90
N GLU A 55 5.62 5.39 -16.14
CA GLU A 55 6.29 6.03 -17.27
C GLU A 55 5.79 7.46 -17.43
N VAL A 56 6.72 8.41 -17.50
CA VAL A 56 6.42 9.82 -17.77
C VAL A 56 7.27 10.34 -18.92
N LEU A 57 6.66 11.14 -19.78
CA LEU A 57 7.37 11.84 -20.83
C LEU A 57 8.01 13.11 -20.25
N HIS A 58 9.31 13.07 -20.06
CA HIS A 58 10.06 14.25 -19.66
C HIS A 58 10.51 15.03 -20.89
N ARG A 59 10.11 16.30 -20.94
CA ARG A 59 10.48 17.22 -22.02
C ARG A 59 11.78 17.91 -21.65
N TRP A 60 12.87 17.55 -22.32
CA TRP A 60 14.13 18.29 -22.28
C TRP A 60 14.12 19.34 -23.40
N LYS A 61 15.02 20.34 -23.36
CA LYS A 61 15.05 21.41 -24.36
C LYS A 61 15.05 20.89 -25.81
N ASP A 62 15.72 19.76 -26.07
CA ASP A 62 15.94 19.26 -27.42
C ASP A 62 15.24 17.93 -27.75
N ARG A 63 14.66 17.23 -26.74
CA ARG A 63 14.06 15.90 -26.94
C ARG A 63 13.07 15.51 -25.87
N LYS A 64 12.13 14.65 -26.22
CA LYS A 64 11.24 13.95 -25.28
C LYS A 64 11.91 12.63 -24.89
N LYS A 65 12.06 12.37 -23.61
CA LYS A 65 12.55 11.10 -23.10
C LYS A 65 11.52 10.49 -22.16
N LYS A 66 11.24 9.19 -22.36
CA LYS A 66 10.45 8.40 -21.42
C LYS A 66 11.31 8.06 -20.20
N ILE A 67 10.84 8.36 -19.02
CA ILE A 67 11.50 8.04 -17.76
C ILE A 67 10.52 7.38 -16.78
N TRP A 68 11.02 6.48 -15.98
CA TRP A 68 10.26 5.88 -14.89
C TRP A 68 10.39 6.75 -13.64
N ALA A 69 9.27 7.34 -13.23
CA ALA A 69 9.19 8.20 -12.05
C ALA A 69 8.33 7.53 -10.96
N PRO A 70 8.65 7.71 -9.68
CA PRO A 70 7.78 7.29 -8.60
C PRO A 70 6.37 7.89 -8.75
N LEU A 71 5.34 7.07 -8.52
CA LEU A 71 3.95 7.52 -8.49
C LEU A 71 3.73 8.44 -7.29
N PHE A 72 4.35 8.12 -6.16
CA PHE A 72 4.34 8.91 -4.93
C PHE A 72 5.76 9.35 -4.58
N PRO A 73 6.21 10.54 -5.04
CA PRO A 73 7.57 11.01 -4.76
C PRO A 73 7.85 11.12 -3.25
N GLY A 74 8.99 10.60 -2.83
CA GLY A 74 9.39 10.60 -1.42
C GLY A 74 8.83 9.46 -0.59
N TYR A 75 8.07 8.52 -1.16
CA TYR A 75 7.49 7.40 -0.45
C TYR A 75 7.83 6.06 -1.11
N ILE A 76 7.99 5.05 -0.26
CA ILE A 76 8.15 3.65 -0.63
C ILE A 76 7.36 2.80 0.37
N PHE A 77 6.87 1.66 -0.04
CA PHE A 77 6.14 0.76 0.85
C PHE A 77 7.02 -0.44 1.20
N VAL A 78 7.04 -0.82 2.45
CA VAL A 78 7.80 -1.97 2.96
C VAL A 78 6.87 -2.94 3.67
N ASN A 79 7.04 -4.23 3.41
CA ASN A 79 6.28 -5.29 4.05
C ASN A 79 7.15 -5.96 5.10
N HIS A 80 6.78 -5.84 6.35
CA HIS A 80 7.53 -6.47 7.45
C HIS A 80 6.66 -6.70 8.69
N ILE A 81 7.14 -7.57 9.57
CA ILE A 81 6.60 -7.71 10.92
C ILE A 81 7.06 -6.53 11.74
N ASP A 82 6.13 -5.81 12.38
CA ASP A 82 6.41 -4.59 13.13
C ASP A 82 7.04 -4.89 14.49
N THR A 83 8.36 -5.14 14.47
CA THR A 83 9.21 -5.29 15.67
C THR A 83 10.25 -4.17 15.72
N PRO A 84 10.78 -3.83 16.90
CA PRO A 84 11.85 -2.84 17.04
C PRO A 84 13.07 -3.16 16.16
N GLU A 85 13.45 -4.43 16.05
CA GLU A 85 14.59 -4.92 15.26
C GLU A 85 14.34 -4.69 13.76
N ASN A 86 13.17 -5.03 13.27
CA ASN A 86 12.80 -4.84 11.88
C ASN A 86 12.69 -3.35 11.52
N ARG A 87 12.11 -2.54 12.41
CA ARG A 87 12.10 -1.08 12.25
C ARG A 87 13.50 -0.50 12.18
N TYR A 88 14.38 -0.90 13.10
CA TYR A 88 15.78 -0.48 13.11
C TYR A 88 16.48 -0.87 11.81
N ARG A 89 16.30 -2.12 11.36
CA ARG A 89 16.88 -2.64 10.13
C ARG A 89 16.47 -1.82 8.89
N VAL A 90 15.21 -1.42 8.81
CA VAL A 90 14.68 -0.59 7.73
C VAL A 90 15.22 0.84 7.83
N LEU A 91 15.11 1.47 9.01
CA LEU A 91 15.50 2.87 9.21
C LEU A 91 17.00 3.10 9.10
N ASN A 92 17.82 2.08 9.45
CA ASN A 92 19.27 2.14 9.30
C ASN A 92 19.76 1.87 7.86
N THR A 93 18.85 1.90 6.88
CA THR A 93 19.19 1.77 5.46
C THR A 93 19.40 3.17 4.86
N PRO A 94 20.50 3.39 4.12
CA PRO A 94 20.78 4.70 3.52
C PRO A 94 19.64 5.19 2.62
N GLY A 95 19.10 6.36 2.93
CA GLY A 95 17.96 6.95 2.20
C GLY A 95 16.61 6.82 2.92
N ALA A 96 16.46 5.92 3.88
CA ALA A 96 15.32 5.88 4.77
C ALA A 96 15.35 7.10 5.72
N VAL A 97 14.19 7.69 5.98
CA VAL A 97 14.07 8.84 6.88
C VAL A 97 13.24 8.46 8.10
N ARG A 98 12.00 8.05 7.88
CA ARG A 98 11.08 7.65 8.95
C ARG A 98 9.89 6.87 8.38
N PHE A 99 9.28 6.04 9.19
CA PHE A 99 7.95 5.52 8.87
C PHE A 99 6.91 6.66 8.91
N VAL A 100 5.87 6.51 8.11
CA VAL A 100 4.71 7.39 8.25
C VAL A 100 3.90 6.93 9.45
N GLU A 101 3.62 7.85 10.35
CA GLU A 101 2.98 7.58 11.63
C GLU A 101 1.65 8.33 11.74
N CYS A 102 0.69 7.71 12.41
CA CYS A 102 -0.52 8.35 12.89
C CYS A 102 -0.53 8.26 14.42
N ALA A 103 -0.73 9.41 15.10
CA ALA A 103 -0.69 9.50 16.57
C ALA A 103 0.58 8.87 17.20
N GLY A 104 1.76 9.03 16.55
CA GLY A 104 3.05 8.55 17.07
C GLY A 104 3.29 7.05 16.90
N ARG A 105 2.48 6.35 16.12
CA ARG A 105 2.66 4.93 15.79
C ARG A 105 2.66 4.73 14.28
N ALA A 106 3.56 3.87 13.79
CA ALA A 106 3.49 3.43 12.40
C ALA A 106 2.21 2.61 12.22
N GLU A 107 1.34 3.08 11.33
CA GLU A 107 0.09 2.41 11.03
C GLU A 107 0.22 1.67 9.70
N PRO A 108 -0.25 0.43 9.62
CA PRO A 108 -0.17 -0.32 8.38
C PRO A 108 -1.07 0.27 7.30
N VAL A 109 -0.56 0.27 6.07
CA VAL A 109 -1.35 0.57 4.88
C VAL A 109 -2.19 -0.65 4.54
N PRO A 110 -3.50 -0.52 4.33
CA PRO A 110 -4.35 -1.63 3.92
C PRO A 110 -3.80 -2.32 2.66
N GLU A 111 -3.70 -3.64 2.71
CA GLU A 111 -3.16 -4.44 1.61
C GLU A 111 -3.95 -4.22 0.30
N GLU A 112 -5.26 -4.03 0.42
CA GLU A 112 -6.15 -3.75 -0.70
C GLU A 112 -5.73 -2.50 -1.50
N GLN A 113 -5.24 -1.45 -0.83
CA GLN A 113 -4.75 -0.23 -1.48
C GLN A 113 -3.44 -0.51 -2.25
N ILE A 114 -2.54 -1.28 -1.66
CA ILE A 114 -1.29 -1.70 -2.32
C ILE A 114 -1.59 -2.56 -3.55
N MET A 115 -2.47 -3.54 -3.40
CA MET A 115 -2.84 -4.44 -4.50
C MET A 115 -3.58 -3.71 -5.63
N ALA A 116 -4.45 -2.75 -5.31
CA ALA A 116 -5.11 -1.94 -6.33
C ALA A 116 -4.10 -1.13 -7.16
N ILE A 117 -3.11 -0.51 -6.50
CA ILE A 117 -2.04 0.23 -7.19
C ILE A 117 -1.16 -0.70 -8.02
N ARG A 118 -0.81 -1.89 -7.53
CA ARG A 118 -0.09 -2.90 -8.33
C ARG A 118 -0.85 -3.24 -9.60
N ARG A 119 -2.16 -3.53 -9.51
CA ARG A 119 -3.01 -3.83 -10.68
C ARG A 119 -3.05 -2.67 -11.69
N PHE A 120 -3.06 -1.42 -11.23
CA PHE A 120 -2.97 -0.27 -12.13
C PHE A 120 -1.70 -0.32 -12.98
N LEU A 121 -0.56 -0.58 -12.35
CA LEU A 121 0.74 -0.54 -12.99
C LEU A 121 1.01 -1.77 -13.87
N GLU A 122 0.55 -2.95 -13.45
CA GLU A 122 0.74 -4.21 -14.18
C GLU A 122 -0.08 -4.29 -15.47
N ASN A 123 -1.17 -3.55 -15.55
CA ASN A 123 -2.06 -3.57 -16.72
C ASN A 123 -1.85 -2.38 -17.67
N ASP A 124 -0.70 -1.72 -17.60
CA ASP A 124 -0.36 -0.56 -18.45
C ASP A 124 -1.44 0.54 -18.46
N LEU A 125 -2.23 0.63 -17.41
CA LEU A 125 -3.22 1.68 -17.29
C LEU A 125 -2.53 3.04 -17.16
N ALA A 126 -3.09 4.07 -17.78
CA ALA A 126 -2.60 5.44 -17.68
C ALA A 126 -2.84 5.99 -16.25
N VAL A 127 -1.94 5.62 -15.35
CA VAL A 127 -2.02 5.98 -13.93
C VAL A 127 -1.44 7.38 -13.72
N ASP A 128 -2.24 8.26 -13.14
CA ASP A 128 -1.83 9.60 -12.77
C ASP A 128 -1.91 9.81 -11.25
N PRO A 129 -0.97 10.56 -10.65
CA PRO A 129 -1.16 11.10 -9.32
C PRO A 129 -2.44 11.93 -9.29
N TYR A 130 -3.20 11.79 -8.23
CA TYR A 130 -4.42 12.55 -8.03
C TYR A 130 -4.36 13.28 -6.69
N PRO A 131 -4.84 14.53 -6.59
CA PRO A 131 -4.93 15.20 -5.30
C PRO A 131 -5.78 14.37 -4.33
N TYR A 132 -5.31 14.22 -3.09
CA TYR A 132 -6.08 13.57 -2.05
C TYR A 132 -7.37 14.35 -1.82
N ILE A 133 -8.51 13.69 -2.01
CA ILE A 133 -9.84 14.28 -1.85
C ILE A 133 -10.70 13.38 -0.98
N GLN A 134 -11.52 14.01 -0.14
CA GLN A 134 -12.50 13.31 0.69
C GLN A 134 -13.89 13.23 0.03
N VAL A 135 -14.06 13.84 -1.14
CA VAL A 135 -15.36 13.95 -1.83
C VAL A 135 -15.34 13.05 -3.06
N GLY A 136 -16.32 12.17 -3.15
CA GLY A 136 -16.54 11.26 -4.27
C GLY A 136 -17.49 10.14 -3.87
N MET A 137 -18.08 9.46 -4.86
CA MET A 137 -18.90 8.29 -4.62
C MET A 137 -18.00 7.08 -4.39
N GLN A 138 -18.19 6.37 -3.29
CA GLN A 138 -17.51 5.10 -3.07
C GLN A 138 -18.08 4.04 -4.01
N VAL A 139 -17.18 3.35 -4.70
CA VAL A 139 -17.54 2.35 -5.69
C VAL A 139 -16.66 1.12 -5.62
N GLU A 140 -17.19 -0.02 -6.05
CA GLU A 140 -16.47 -1.23 -6.33
C GLU A 140 -16.44 -1.49 -7.84
N VAL A 141 -15.27 -1.83 -8.37
CA VAL A 141 -15.13 -2.20 -9.79
C VAL A 141 -15.68 -3.61 -9.99
N ILE A 142 -16.66 -3.74 -10.91
CA ILE A 142 -17.37 -5.00 -11.17
C ILE A 142 -16.88 -5.73 -12.43
N ALA A 143 -16.12 -5.06 -13.29
CA ALA A 143 -15.64 -5.61 -14.55
C ALA A 143 -14.16 -5.25 -14.83
N GLY A 144 -13.55 -5.96 -15.77
CA GLY A 144 -12.19 -5.71 -16.23
C GLY A 144 -11.10 -6.14 -15.25
N VAL A 145 -9.88 -5.67 -15.52
CA VAL A 145 -8.64 -6.04 -14.79
C VAL A 145 -8.63 -5.55 -13.34
N LEU A 146 -9.45 -4.56 -13.02
CA LEU A 146 -9.57 -3.97 -11.68
C LEU A 146 -10.72 -4.56 -10.86
N LYS A 147 -11.40 -5.59 -11.33
CA LYS A 147 -12.56 -6.19 -10.66
C LYS A 147 -12.28 -6.48 -9.18
N GLY A 148 -13.18 -6.04 -8.30
CA GLY A 148 -13.10 -6.17 -6.85
C GLY A 148 -12.32 -5.05 -6.17
N ALA A 149 -11.69 -4.13 -6.91
CA ALA A 149 -11.05 -2.96 -6.31
C ALA A 149 -12.11 -1.97 -5.80
N ARG A 150 -11.87 -1.37 -4.64
CA ARG A 150 -12.71 -0.35 -4.02
C ARG A 150 -12.01 0.99 -3.99
N GLY A 151 -12.74 2.07 -4.24
CA GLY A 151 -12.20 3.42 -4.27
C GLY A 151 -13.28 4.46 -4.55
N LEU A 152 -12.83 5.65 -4.91
CA LEU A 152 -13.72 6.78 -5.21
C LEU A 152 -13.89 6.94 -6.72
N LEU A 153 -15.13 7.16 -7.15
CA LEU A 153 -15.44 7.58 -8.52
C LEU A 153 -15.63 9.08 -8.56
N VAL A 154 -14.90 9.75 -9.43
CA VAL A 154 -15.06 11.18 -9.69
C VAL A 154 -15.13 11.44 -11.18
N GLU A 155 -15.91 12.43 -11.56
CA GLU A 155 -15.94 12.93 -12.93
C GLU A 155 -14.97 14.11 -13.07
N LYS A 156 -14.17 14.08 -14.13
CA LYS A 156 -13.28 15.18 -14.50
C LYS A 156 -13.24 15.35 -16.00
N ARG A 157 -13.65 16.53 -16.46
CA ARG A 157 -13.68 16.89 -17.90
C ARG A 157 -14.45 15.88 -18.76
N GLY A 158 -15.60 15.43 -18.28
CA GLY A 158 -16.47 14.47 -18.99
C GLY A 158 -15.95 13.03 -19.00
N LYS A 159 -14.93 12.71 -18.18
CA LYS A 159 -14.40 11.35 -18.02
C LYS A 159 -14.50 10.90 -16.57
N PHE A 160 -14.91 9.66 -16.37
CA PHE A 160 -14.89 9.06 -15.05
C PHE A 160 -13.48 8.58 -14.68
N ARG A 161 -13.09 8.85 -13.44
CA ARG A 161 -11.82 8.39 -12.87
C ARG A 161 -12.08 7.60 -11.60
N PHE A 162 -11.53 6.42 -11.56
CA PHE A 162 -11.46 5.61 -10.36
C PHE A 162 -10.21 5.98 -9.58
N ILE A 163 -10.37 6.30 -8.30
CA ILE A 163 -9.31 6.81 -7.44
C ILE A 163 -9.09 5.83 -6.30
N VAL A 164 -7.85 5.43 -6.12
CA VAL A 164 -7.38 4.74 -4.92
C VAL A 164 -6.60 5.72 -4.06
N GLN A 165 -7.03 5.90 -2.84
CA GLN A 165 -6.36 6.72 -1.85
C GLN A 165 -5.45 5.88 -0.97
N VAL A 166 -4.29 6.42 -0.63
CA VAL A 166 -3.40 5.88 0.40
C VAL A 166 -3.41 6.87 1.56
N ASP A 167 -4.30 6.62 2.52
CA ASP A 167 -4.63 7.59 3.57
C ASP A 167 -3.43 7.98 4.41
N MET A 168 -2.58 7.02 4.71
CA MET A 168 -1.37 7.22 5.52
C MET A 168 -0.42 8.28 4.96
N ILE A 169 -0.30 8.36 3.65
CA ILE A 169 0.58 9.34 2.99
C ILE A 169 -0.20 10.53 2.42
N ARG A 170 -1.51 10.54 2.58
CA ARG A 170 -2.41 11.56 2.01
C ARG A 170 -2.19 11.80 0.52
N GLN A 171 -2.02 10.73 -0.21
CA GLN A 171 -1.88 10.74 -1.66
C GLN A 171 -2.87 9.78 -2.31
N ALA A 172 -3.13 10.00 -3.58
CA ALA A 172 -4.04 9.16 -4.34
C ALA A 172 -3.51 8.91 -5.75
N ALA A 173 -3.91 7.78 -6.31
CA ALA A 173 -3.69 7.42 -7.70
C ALA A 173 -5.04 7.33 -8.41
N SER A 174 -5.09 7.70 -9.67
CA SER A 174 -6.32 7.58 -10.46
C SER A 174 -6.08 6.94 -11.81
N VAL A 175 -7.10 6.27 -12.30
CA VAL A 175 -7.17 5.67 -13.64
C VAL A 175 -8.51 6.02 -14.28
N GLU A 176 -8.55 6.15 -15.60
CA GLU A 176 -9.83 6.30 -16.32
C GLU A 176 -10.59 4.96 -16.30
N ILE A 177 -11.89 5.01 -16.07
CA ILE A 177 -12.77 3.85 -16.03
C ILE A 177 -14.12 4.16 -16.66
N ALA A 178 -14.75 3.17 -17.27
CA ALA A 178 -16.12 3.32 -17.75
C ALA A 178 -17.11 3.27 -16.58
N ALA A 179 -18.16 4.09 -16.66
CA ALA A 179 -19.21 4.10 -15.62
C ALA A 179 -19.95 2.76 -15.50
N SER A 180 -19.99 1.97 -16.59
CA SER A 180 -20.56 0.62 -16.62
C SER A 180 -19.78 -0.40 -15.79
N ASP A 181 -18.52 -0.13 -15.51
CA ASP A 181 -17.59 -1.08 -14.87
C ASP A 181 -17.52 -0.92 -13.36
N VAL A 182 -18.33 -0.02 -12.80
CA VAL A 182 -18.36 0.26 -11.36
C VAL A 182 -19.79 0.21 -10.81
N LYS A 183 -19.91 -0.16 -9.53
CA LYS A 183 -21.17 -0.05 -8.77
C LYS A 183 -20.93 0.73 -7.47
N PRO A 184 -21.89 1.55 -7.01
CA PRO A 184 -21.85 2.17 -5.68
C PRO A 184 -21.81 1.12 -4.56
N ILE A 185 -21.14 1.46 -3.46
CA ILE A 185 -21.11 0.67 -2.21
C ILE A 185 -21.46 1.53 -1.02
#